data_cf60d923168dffd44bf7353cca711ad1
#
_entry.id   cf60d923168dffd44bf7353cca711ad1
#
_cell.length_a   1.000
_cell.length_b   1.000
_cell.length_c   1.000
_cell.angle_alpha   90.00
_cell.angle_beta   90.00
_cell.angle_gamma   90.00
#
_symmetry.space_group_name_H-M   'P 1'
#
loop_
_entity.id
_entity.type
_entity.pdbx_description
1 polymer ?
#
loop_
_entity_poly.entity_id
_entity_poly.type
_entity_poly.pdbx_seq_one_letter_code
_entity_poly.pdbx_strand_id
1 'polypeptide(L)'
;MDFTTASKRRAKTRAIRTPDLEDPANTMATKTTHRRIETLLEKTEAAMKQTAWFEAERHAVAALDLAIESGDHESAARACLPLQEARRQRALDAIDAAKGQVDVLDSVPAEIESVEAGVYLIEPNGVGADARRLRIAALQLEVPVLVVCREPVNRMGLVTIVAIGGST
;
A
#
# COMPACT_ATOMS: atom_id res chain seq x y z
N MET A 1 -43.98 -5.98 61.74
CA MET A 1 -44.00 -6.77 60.49
C MET A 1 -42.66 -6.58 59.83
N ASP A 2 -41.80 -7.58 60.09
CA ASP A 2 -40.41 -7.57 59.64
C ASP A 2 -40.34 -8.08 58.20
N PHE A 3 -39.56 -7.40 57.39
CA PHE A 3 -39.01 -7.96 56.16
C PHE A 3 -37.52 -7.65 56.01
N THR A 4 -36.75 -8.57 56.55
CA THR A 4 -35.30 -8.68 56.34
C THR A 4 -35.07 -9.31 54.96
N THR A 5 -34.52 -8.54 53.99
CA THR A 5 -34.08 -9.12 52.73
C THR A 5 -32.55 -9.11 52.71
N ALA A 6 -31.98 -10.30 52.90
CA ALA A 6 -30.54 -10.56 52.82
C ALA A 6 -30.08 -10.55 51.36
N SER A 7 -29.26 -9.57 50.97
CA SER A 7 -28.58 -9.52 49.69
C SER A 7 -27.36 -10.43 49.67
N LYS A 8 -27.49 -11.54 48.95
CA LYS A 8 -26.44 -12.54 48.69
C LYS A 8 -25.47 -12.04 47.67
N ARG A 9 -24.37 -11.40 48.10
CA ARG A 9 -23.25 -11.02 47.23
C ARG A 9 -22.55 -12.28 46.70
N ARG A 10 -22.74 -12.60 45.43
CA ARG A 10 -22.04 -13.63 44.70
C ARG A 10 -20.62 -13.13 44.42
N ALA A 11 -19.62 -13.68 45.08
CA ALA A 11 -18.20 -13.47 44.76
C ALA A 11 -17.91 -14.04 43.36
N LYS A 12 -17.55 -13.16 42.43
CA LYS A 12 -17.13 -13.51 41.08
C LYS A 12 -15.67 -13.93 41.15
N THR A 13 -15.43 -15.24 41.23
CA THR A 13 -14.09 -15.82 41.19
C THR A 13 -13.47 -15.45 39.83
N ARG A 14 -12.44 -14.59 39.90
CA ARG A 14 -11.63 -14.22 38.74
C ARG A 14 -10.74 -15.40 38.42
N ALA A 15 -11.06 -16.13 37.34
CA ALA A 15 -10.23 -17.19 36.82
C ALA A 15 -8.83 -16.63 36.53
N ILE A 16 -7.83 -17.16 37.21
CA ILE A 16 -6.41 -16.89 36.91
C ILE A 16 -6.16 -17.53 35.55
N ARG A 17 -5.96 -16.68 34.53
CA ARG A 17 -5.57 -17.11 33.20
C ARG A 17 -4.17 -17.67 33.33
N THR A 18 -4.03 -18.98 33.22
CA THR A 18 -2.72 -19.65 33.11
C THR A 18 -2.02 -19.08 31.89
N PRO A 19 -0.72 -18.72 31.96
CA PRO A 19 0.01 -18.33 30.75
C PRO A 19 -0.04 -19.51 29.78
N ASP A 20 -0.56 -19.24 28.58
CA ASP A 20 -0.58 -20.20 27.48
C ASP A 20 0.87 -20.66 27.26
N LEU A 21 1.11 -21.97 27.44
CA LEU A 21 2.34 -22.61 27.00
C LEU A 21 2.41 -22.41 25.50
N GLU A 22 3.32 -21.54 25.06
CA GLU A 22 3.56 -21.28 23.64
C GLU A 22 3.84 -22.59 22.93
N ASP A 23 2.96 -22.95 21.99
CA ASP A 23 3.12 -24.16 21.17
C ASP A 23 4.43 -24.03 20.37
N PRO A 24 5.39 -24.96 20.51
CA PRO A 24 6.67 -24.90 19.82
C PRO A 24 6.53 -24.83 18.29
N ALA A 25 5.44 -25.39 17.73
CA ALA A 25 5.13 -25.28 16.30
C ALA A 25 4.80 -23.84 15.88
N ASN A 26 4.07 -23.10 16.71
CA ASN A 26 3.76 -21.69 16.47
C ASN A 26 5.01 -20.81 16.56
N THR A 27 5.88 -21.09 17.52
CA THR A 27 7.16 -20.37 17.68
C THR A 27 8.09 -20.57 16.48
N MET A 28 8.15 -21.76 15.89
CA MET A 28 8.94 -22.03 14.69
C MET A 28 8.38 -21.35 13.45
N ALA A 29 7.05 -21.34 13.27
CA ALA A 29 6.38 -20.65 12.18
C ALA A 29 6.64 -19.13 12.23
N THR A 30 6.53 -18.52 13.41
CA THR A 30 6.81 -17.09 13.62
C THR A 30 8.26 -16.73 13.29
N LYS A 31 9.24 -17.53 13.72
CA LYS A 31 10.67 -17.32 13.40
C LYS A 31 10.94 -17.40 11.89
N THR A 32 10.29 -18.32 11.20
CA THR A 32 10.45 -18.49 9.75
C THR A 32 9.87 -17.29 8.99
N THR A 33 8.70 -16.79 9.42
CA THR A 33 8.06 -15.61 8.85
C THR A 33 8.92 -14.37 9.06
N HIS A 34 9.39 -14.13 10.27
CA HIS A 34 10.27 -13.00 10.57
C HIS A 34 11.55 -13.02 9.70
N ARG A 35 12.19 -14.18 9.53
CA ARG A 35 13.36 -14.31 8.65
C ARG A 35 13.03 -13.97 7.19
N ARG A 36 11.84 -14.33 6.70
CA ARG A 36 11.40 -13.95 5.35
C ARG A 36 11.23 -12.43 5.22
N ILE A 37 10.64 -11.79 6.22
CA ILE A 37 10.48 -10.34 6.25
C ILE A 37 11.86 -9.65 6.19
N GLU A 38 12.81 -10.06 7.03
CA GLU A 38 14.17 -9.52 7.02
C GLU A 38 14.84 -9.67 5.65
N THR A 39 14.72 -10.85 5.03
CA THR A 39 15.26 -11.08 3.69
C THR A 39 14.64 -10.14 2.64
N LEU A 40 13.33 -9.84 2.74
CA LEU A 40 12.65 -8.90 1.83
C LEU A 40 13.11 -7.47 2.07
N LEU A 41 13.30 -7.06 3.32
CA LEU A 41 13.84 -5.74 3.67
C LEU A 41 15.29 -5.56 3.15
N GLU A 42 16.14 -6.57 3.30
CA GLU A 42 17.50 -6.57 2.75
C GLU A 42 17.51 -6.44 1.22
N LYS A 43 16.60 -7.16 0.53
CA LYS A 43 16.43 -7.04 -0.92
C LYS A 43 15.92 -5.65 -1.32
N THR A 44 15.00 -5.09 -0.54
CA THR A 44 14.53 -3.71 -0.75
C THR A 44 15.69 -2.72 -0.71
N GLU A 45 16.53 -2.81 0.33
CA GLU A 45 17.70 -1.93 0.46
C GLU A 45 18.71 -2.13 -0.68
N ALA A 46 18.93 -3.36 -1.11
CA ALA A 46 19.81 -3.66 -2.24
C ALA A 46 19.29 -3.03 -3.54
N ALA A 47 18.00 -3.18 -3.83
CA ALA A 47 17.34 -2.60 -4.99
C ALA A 47 17.36 -1.05 -4.95
N MET A 48 17.13 -0.45 -3.77
CA MET A 48 17.26 1.01 -3.57
C MET A 48 18.64 1.52 -3.89
N LYS A 49 19.71 0.83 -3.46
CA LYS A 49 21.10 1.20 -3.78
C LYS A 49 21.41 1.11 -5.27
N GLN A 50 20.70 0.27 -6.00
CA GLN A 50 20.84 0.09 -7.45
C GLN A 50 19.89 0.98 -8.27
N THR A 51 19.12 1.85 -7.61
CA THR A 51 18.07 2.67 -8.24
C THR A 51 17.00 1.86 -8.97
N ALA A 52 16.83 0.58 -8.61
CA ALA A 52 15.85 -0.33 -9.16
C ALA A 52 14.50 -0.15 -8.43
N TRP A 53 13.86 1.00 -8.66
CA TRP A 53 12.71 1.47 -7.86
C TRP A 53 11.49 0.55 -7.93
N PHE A 54 11.22 -0.08 -9.08
CA PHE A 54 10.13 -1.04 -9.22
C PHE A 54 10.37 -2.31 -8.42
N GLU A 55 11.59 -2.81 -8.42
CA GLU A 55 11.98 -3.97 -7.63
C GLU A 55 11.97 -3.65 -6.14
N ALA A 56 12.48 -2.48 -5.75
CA ALA A 56 12.45 -2.00 -4.37
C ALA A 56 11.01 -1.92 -3.85
N GLU A 57 10.08 -1.35 -4.64
CA GLU A 57 8.67 -1.29 -4.26
C GLU A 57 8.06 -2.69 -4.11
N ARG A 58 8.30 -3.62 -5.04
CA ARG A 58 7.78 -4.99 -4.94
C ARG A 58 8.23 -5.69 -3.66
N HIS A 59 9.51 -5.59 -3.32
CA HIS A 59 10.05 -6.21 -2.11
C HIS A 59 9.52 -5.53 -0.84
N ALA A 60 9.42 -4.20 -0.83
CA ALA A 60 8.88 -3.46 0.31
C ALA A 60 7.39 -3.77 0.56
N VAL A 61 6.57 -3.86 -0.50
CA VAL A 61 5.15 -4.26 -0.39
C VAL A 61 5.05 -5.68 0.16
N ALA A 62 5.82 -6.63 -0.39
CA ALA A 62 5.80 -8.02 0.09
C ALA A 62 6.24 -8.14 1.56
N ALA A 63 7.23 -7.34 2.00
CA ALA A 63 7.65 -7.27 3.39
C ALA A 63 6.55 -6.70 4.29
N LEU A 64 5.91 -5.62 3.85
CA LEU A 64 4.83 -4.95 4.57
C LEU A 64 3.63 -5.88 4.76
N ASP A 65 3.16 -6.53 3.70
CA ASP A 65 2.01 -7.43 3.73
C ASP A 65 2.27 -8.60 4.69
N LEU A 66 3.44 -9.23 4.58
CA LEU A 66 3.81 -10.35 5.44
C LEU A 66 3.97 -9.92 6.91
N ALA A 67 4.47 -8.72 7.17
CA ALA A 67 4.59 -8.15 8.51
C ALA A 67 3.21 -7.85 9.12
N ILE A 68 2.28 -7.28 8.33
CA ILE A 68 0.91 -7.04 8.77
C ILE A 68 0.19 -8.36 9.08
N GLU A 69 0.28 -9.36 8.19
CA GLU A 69 -0.33 -10.67 8.37
C GLU A 69 0.18 -11.39 9.63
N SER A 70 1.47 -11.22 9.96
CA SER A 70 2.08 -11.82 11.15
C SER A 70 1.94 -10.98 12.43
N GLY A 71 1.40 -9.75 12.34
CA GLY A 71 1.30 -8.83 13.47
C GLY A 71 2.65 -8.21 13.88
N ASP A 72 3.67 -8.29 13.03
CA ASP A 72 4.99 -7.69 13.25
C ASP A 72 4.98 -6.20 12.85
N HIS A 73 4.45 -5.36 13.74
CA HIS A 73 4.30 -3.93 13.49
C HIS A 73 5.64 -3.19 13.36
N GLU A 74 6.70 -3.70 13.98
CA GLU A 74 8.03 -3.11 13.87
C GLU A 74 8.58 -3.27 12.45
N SER A 75 8.56 -4.48 11.92
CA SER A 75 8.97 -4.74 10.53
C SER A 75 8.06 -4.04 9.53
N ALA A 76 6.74 -3.97 9.78
CA ALA A 76 5.82 -3.21 8.95
C ALA A 76 6.22 -1.72 8.88
N ALA A 77 6.54 -1.10 10.02
CA ALA A 77 7.00 0.29 10.05
C ALA A 77 8.33 0.49 9.29
N ARG A 78 9.26 -0.45 9.40
CA ARG A 78 10.53 -0.43 8.65
C ARG A 78 10.34 -0.52 7.14
N ALA A 79 9.33 -1.22 6.66
CA ALA A 79 9.02 -1.34 5.22
C ALA A 79 8.40 -0.05 4.64
N CYS A 80 7.71 0.76 5.44
CA CYS A 80 6.97 1.93 4.95
C CYS A 80 7.89 3.00 4.33
N LEU A 81 9.02 3.30 4.95
CA LEU A 81 9.90 4.39 4.48
C LEU A 81 10.55 4.08 3.12
N PRO A 82 11.21 2.93 2.91
CA PRO A 82 11.75 2.57 1.61
C PRO A 82 10.65 2.43 0.53
N LEU A 83 9.45 1.94 0.88
CA LEU A 83 8.31 1.90 -0.02
C LEU A 83 7.89 3.29 -0.50
N GLN A 84 7.77 4.24 0.43
CA GLN A 84 7.44 5.62 0.10
C GLN A 84 8.51 6.24 -0.79
N GLU A 85 9.78 6.02 -0.50
CA GLU A 85 10.89 6.57 -1.27
C GLU A 85 10.95 5.97 -2.69
N ALA A 86 10.81 4.67 -2.85
CA ALA A 86 10.75 4.04 -4.17
C ALA A 86 9.63 4.63 -5.04
N ARG A 87 8.44 4.83 -4.46
CA ARG A 87 7.30 5.47 -5.13
C ARG A 87 7.57 6.92 -5.51
N ARG A 88 8.24 7.66 -4.62
CA ARG A 88 8.63 9.05 -4.88
C ARG A 88 9.64 9.14 -6.03
N GLN A 89 10.64 8.27 -6.05
CA GLN A 89 11.65 8.25 -7.10
C GLN A 89 11.04 7.90 -8.46
N ARG A 90 10.15 6.92 -8.54
CA ARG A 90 9.44 6.63 -9.80
C ARG A 90 8.60 7.81 -10.30
N ALA A 91 7.97 8.57 -9.38
CA ALA A 91 7.24 9.77 -9.78
C ALA A 91 8.18 10.86 -10.31
N LEU A 92 9.38 11.01 -9.74
CA LEU A 92 10.40 11.91 -10.26
C LEU A 92 10.92 11.46 -11.62
N ASP A 93 11.19 10.16 -11.81
CA ASP A 93 11.58 9.61 -13.12
C ASP A 93 10.51 9.89 -14.19
N ALA A 94 9.22 9.80 -13.83
CA ALA A 94 8.13 10.15 -14.74
C ALA A 94 8.13 11.64 -15.11
N ILE A 95 8.37 12.53 -14.15
CA ILE A 95 8.46 13.98 -14.38
C ILE A 95 9.67 14.31 -15.25
N ASP A 96 10.81 13.69 -15.01
CA ASP A 96 12.02 13.89 -15.79
C ASP A 96 11.85 13.39 -17.23
N ALA A 97 11.19 12.23 -17.43
CA ALA A 97 10.86 11.69 -18.74
C ALA A 97 9.92 12.60 -19.53
N ALA A 98 8.99 13.23 -18.85
CA ALA A 98 8.01 14.16 -19.46
C ALA A 98 8.65 15.44 -20.04
N LYS A 99 9.86 15.82 -19.59
CA LYS A 99 10.56 17.03 -20.08
C LYS A 99 9.73 18.31 -20.06
N GLY A 100 8.86 18.44 -19.05
CA GLY A 100 7.96 19.57 -18.90
C GLY A 100 6.68 19.50 -19.75
N GLN A 101 6.41 18.40 -20.41
CA GLN A 101 5.17 18.15 -21.15
C GLN A 101 4.19 17.32 -20.32
N VAL A 102 2.91 17.45 -20.60
CA VAL A 102 1.84 16.65 -20.01
C VAL A 102 0.98 16.10 -21.14
N ASP A 103 0.88 14.80 -21.21
CA ASP A 103 0.05 14.12 -22.20
C ASP A 103 -1.40 14.12 -21.72
N VAL A 104 -2.28 14.76 -22.50
CA VAL A 104 -3.71 14.82 -22.19
C VAL A 104 -4.44 13.71 -22.91
N LEU A 105 -5.15 12.89 -22.14
CA LEU A 105 -5.91 11.74 -22.64
C LEU A 105 -7.40 11.96 -22.39
N ASP A 106 -8.20 11.95 -23.46
CA ASP A 106 -9.67 11.99 -23.36
C ASP A 106 -10.28 10.71 -22.78
N SER A 107 -9.59 9.59 -22.99
CA SER A 107 -10.01 8.28 -22.49
C SER A 107 -8.80 7.33 -22.38
N VAL A 108 -8.93 6.31 -21.57
CA VAL A 108 -7.93 5.25 -21.41
C VAL A 108 -8.49 3.95 -21.96
N PRO A 109 -7.80 3.30 -22.92
CA PRO A 109 -8.22 2.01 -23.46
C PRO A 109 -8.47 0.96 -22.37
N ALA A 110 -9.36 0.01 -22.67
CA ALA A 110 -9.61 -1.13 -21.76
C ALA A 110 -8.37 -2.01 -21.59
N GLU A 111 -7.65 -2.21 -22.69
CA GLU A 111 -6.40 -2.96 -22.75
C GLU A 111 -5.26 -2.02 -23.13
N ILE A 112 -4.18 -2.07 -22.38
CA ILE A 112 -3.00 -1.20 -22.53
C ILE A 112 -1.80 -2.12 -22.74
N GLU A 113 -1.36 -2.22 -23.97
CA GLU A 113 -0.22 -3.07 -24.36
C GLU A 113 1.12 -2.36 -24.16
N SER A 114 1.12 -1.03 -24.27
CA SER A 114 2.30 -0.21 -24.08
C SER A 114 1.92 1.15 -23.49
N VAL A 115 2.83 1.76 -22.76
CA VAL A 115 2.73 3.11 -22.25
C VAL A 115 4.13 3.74 -22.24
N GLU A 116 4.23 5.02 -22.55
CA GLU A 116 5.50 5.75 -22.47
C GLU A 116 5.70 6.35 -21.08
N ALA A 117 6.96 6.54 -20.71
CA ALA A 117 7.29 7.20 -19.44
C ALA A 117 6.91 8.68 -19.51
N GLY A 118 6.20 9.21 -18.49
CA GLY A 118 5.78 10.59 -18.51
C GLY A 118 4.66 10.94 -17.53
N VAL A 119 4.12 12.15 -17.73
CA VAL A 119 3.03 12.70 -16.92
C VAL A 119 1.75 12.75 -17.77
N TYR A 120 0.69 12.16 -17.26
CA TYR A 120 -0.59 12.03 -17.94
C TYR A 120 -1.69 12.79 -17.19
N LEU A 121 -2.47 13.57 -17.92
CA LEU A 121 -3.71 14.19 -17.44
C LEU A 121 -4.89 13.54 -18.17
N ILE A 122 -5.78 12.93 -17.43
CA ILE A 122 -7.01 12.35 -17.98
C ILE A 122 -8.15 13.34 -17.81
N GLU A 123 -8.64 13.87 -18.91
CA GLU A 123 -9.77 14.81 -19.01
C GLU A 123 -10.31 14.86 -20.45
N PRO A 124 -11.51 15.33 -20.72
CA PRO A 124 -12.56 15.71 -19.78
C PRO A 124 -13.49 14.56 -19.38
N ASN A 125 -13.40 13.40 -20.08
CA ASN A 125 -14.39 12.33 -20.00
C ASN A 125 -13.96 11.18 -19.08
N GLY A 126 -12.70 11.14 -18.70
CA GLY A 126 -12.16 10.06 -17.84
C GLY A 126 -12.52 10.24 -16.38
N VAL A 127 -12.49 9.13 -15.66
CA VAL A 127 -12.71 9.06 -14.20
C VAL A 127 -11.49 8.45 -13.50
N GLY A 128 -11.43 8.59 -12.19
CA GLY A 128 -10.31 8.04 -11.40
C GLY A 128 -10.03 6.56 -11.65
N ALA A 129 -11.05 5.76 -12.03
CA ALA A 129 -10.88 4.35 -12.41
C ALA A 129 -10.03 4.17 -13.68
N ASP A 130 -10.17 5.06 -14.66
CA ASP A 130 -9.39 5.05 -15.90
C ASP A 130 -7.92 5.37 -15.61
N ALA A 131 -7.70 6.39 -14.79
CA ALA A 131 -6.36 6.77 -14.34
C ALA A 131 -5.68 5.64 -13.55
N ARG A 132 -6.45 4.93 -12.70
CA ARG A 132 -5.95 3.76 -11.98
C ARG A 132 -5.56 2.63 -12.94
N ARG A 133 -6.36 2.37 -13.98
CA ARG A 133 -6.06 1.34 -14.99
C ARG A 133 -4.76 1.64 -15.73
N LEU A 134 -4.56 2.88 -16.20
CA LEU A 134 -3.31 3.31 -16.84
C LEU A 134 -2.10 3.10 -15.91
N ARG A 135 -2.24 3.49 -14.66
CA ARG A 135 -1.17 3.34 -13.68
C ARG A 135 -0.84 1.87 -13.37
N ILE A 136 -1.86 1.00 -13.27
CA ILE A 136 -1.63 -0.44 -13.05
C ILE A 136 -0.90 -1.05 -14.23
N ALA A 137 -1.31 -0.74 -15.46
CA ALA A 137 -0.63 -1.20 -16.67
C ALA A 137 0.84 -0.72 -16.71
N ALA A 138 1.09 0.55 -16.44
CA ALA A 138 2.43 1.09 -16.38
C ALA A 138 3.30 0.41 -15.30
N LEU A 139 2.71 0.07 -14.14
CA LEU A 139 3.39 -0.66 -13.09
C LEU A 139 3.79 -2.08 -13.53
N GLN A 140 2.90 -2.77 -14.28
CA GLN A 140 3.18 -4.09 -14.83
C GLN A 140 4.26 -4.07 -15.90
N LEU A 141 4.32 -2.99 -16.68
CA LEU A 141 5.31 -2.77 -17.73
C LEU A 141 6.63 -2.17 -17.20
N GLU A 142 6.70 -1.87 -15.89
CA GLU A 142 7.83 -1.18 -15.25
C GLU A 142 8.18 0.16 -15.90
N VAL A 143 7.16 0.91 -16.32
CA VAL A 143 7.31 2.24 -16.91
C VAL A 143 6.94 3.30 -15.88
N PRO A 144 7.80 4.30 -15.62
CA PRO A 144 7.50 5.35 -14.68
C PRO A 144 6.46 6.33 -15.26
N VAL A 145 5.29 6.39 -14.62
CA VAL A 145 4.23 7.31 -15.00
C VAL A 145 3.70 8.05 -13.77
N LEU A 146 3.33 9.31 -13.96
CA LEU A 146 2.53 10.09 -13.02
C LEU A 146 1.19 10.40 -13.67
N VAL A 147 0.11 9.93 -13.06
CA VAL A 147 -1.23 10.08 -13.62
C VAL A 147 -2.08 10.94 -12.71
N VAL A 148 -2.68 11.96 -13.29
CA VAL A 148 -3.67 12.84 -12.65
C VAL A 148 -4.97 12.74 -13.44
N CYS A 149 -6.10 12.68 -12.75
CA CYS A 149 -7.41 12.70 -13.37
C CYS A 149 -8.17 13.95 -12.94
N ARG A 150 -8.68 14.68 -13.90
CA ARG A 150 -9.63 15.77 -13.70
C ARG A 150 -11.02 15.24 -14.05
N GLU A 151 -11.79 14.90 -13.04
CA GLU A 151 -13.12 14.36 -13.23
C GLU A 151 -14.08 15.41 -13.82
N PRO A 152 -15.13 14.99 -14.52
CA PRO A 152 -16.16 15.89 -15.03
C PRO A 152 -16.77 16.77 -13.92
N VAL A 153 -17.22 17.94 -14.33
CA VAL A 153 -17.87 18.90 -13.42
C VAL A 153 -19.10 18.27 -12.77
N ASN A 154 -19.15 18.28 -11.46
CA ASN A 154 -20.29 17.76 -10.71
C ASN A 154 -21.51 18.70 -10.80
N ARG A 155 -22.66 18.28 -10.22
CA ARG A 155 -23.91 19.07 -10.25
C ARG A 155 -23.81 20.44 -9.56
N MET A 156 -22.79 20.65 -8.73
CA MET A 156 -22.51 21.92 -8.05
C MET A 156 -21.52 22.81 -8.79
N GLY A 157 -21.10 22.44 -10.00
CA GLY A 157 -20.13 23.17 -10.78
C GLY A 157 -18.68 23.01 -10.30
N LEU A 158 -18.40 22.03 -9.42
CA LEU A 158 -17.05 21.78 -8.92
C LEU A 158 -16.36 20.70 -9.73
N VAL A 159 -15.07 20.88 -9.94
CA VAL A 159 -14.18 19.91 -10.59
C VAL A 159 -13.41 19.15 -9.50
N THR A 160 -13.47 17.83 -9.54
CA THR A 160 -12.67 16.97 -8.69
C THR A 160 -11.36 16.65 -9.38
N ILE A 161 -10.24 16.89 -8.71
CA ILE A 161 -8.92 16.49 -9.17
C ILE A 161 -8.48 15.32 -8.30
N VAL A 162 -8.20 14.19 -8.93
CA VAL A 162 -7.78 12.96 -8.25
C VAL A 162 -6.34 12.64 -8.64
N ALA A 163 -5.44 12.69 -7.66
CA ALA A 163 -4.10 12.13 -7.81
C ALA A 163 -4.15 10.64 -7.49
N ILE A 164 -3.79 9.81 -8.46
CA ILE A 164 -3.84 8.36 -8.30
C ILE A 164 -2.63 7.89 -7.51
N GLY A 165 -2.85 7.63 -6.23
CA GLY A 165 -1.83 7.18 -5.29
C GLY A 165 -1.36 5.75 -5.50
N GLY A 166 -0.35 5.35 -4.72
CA GLY A 166 0.32 4.05 -4.80
C GLY A 166 -0.46 2.86 -4.24
N SER A 167 -1.61 3.06 -3.62
CA SER A 167 -2.38 1.93 -3.07
C SER A 167 -3.12 1.18 -4.16
N THR A 168 -2.99 -0.09 -4.11
CA THR A 168 -3.82 -1.05 -4.83
C THR A 168 -5.19 -1.14 -4.19
#